data_8adf056f51858dc0d0665a6d77ded11a
#
_entry.id   8adf056f51858dc0d0665a6d77ded11a
#
_cell.length_a   1.000
_cell.length_b   1.000
_cell.length_c   1.000
_cell.angle_alpha   90.00
_cell.angle_beta   90.00
_cell.angle_gamma   90.00
#
_symmetry.space_group_name_H-M   'P 1'
#
loop_
_entity.id
_entity.type
_entity.pdbx_description
1 polymer ?
#
loop_
_entity_poly.entity_id
_entity_poly.type
_entity_poly.pdbx_seq_one_letter_code
_entity_poly.pdbx_strand_id
1 'polypeptide(L)'
;KRAAAAIDAKIKAVSPDTKVKVIDAMKTIGRVYDKTVCDGYHFMATKIPKVYGKFYKITDRRTLMYKAVMQSNTMMSAKLLDTINEYKPDAIIMCHPFVTTMVSKLRRQHKIDVKAISLITDYDAHRTYIVPYVDAYVLAEPDMATKLIDEYGVDKSIIYPLGIPIFDRFTEPFDKKTICEREGLDPNKPTILLMAGSFGVTSVLSFYKALVEQAPKMQFIVITGRNIKLFANLEKVIEETGMQDNTKLLYFVK
;
A
#
# COMPACT_ATOMS: atom_id res chain seq x y z
N LYS A 1 4.41 0.08 -4.73
CA LYS A 1 5.24 -0.78 -5.62
C LYS A 1 4.43 -1.94 -6.20
N ARG A 2 3.72 -2.74 -5.39
CA ARG A 2 2.96 -3.91 -5.87
C ARG A 2 1.83 -3.51 -6.83
N ALA A 3 1.07 -2.46 -6.54
CA ALA A 3 0.02 -1.96 -7.44
C ALA A 3 0.58 -1.55 -8.81
N ALA A 4 1.70 -0.81 -8.84
CA ALA A 4 2.34 -0.43 -10.11
C ALA A 4 2.83 -1.65 -10.90
N ALA A 5 3.38 -2.67 -10.21
CA ALA A 5 3.79 -3.92 -10.88
C ALA A 5 2.60 -4.74 -11.39
N ALA A 6 1.46 -4.73 -10.69
CA ALA A 6 0.24 -5.37 -11.16
C ALA A 6 -0.33 -4.69 -12.41
N ILE A 7 -0.31 -3.34 -12.44
CA ILE A 7 -0.70 -2.57 -13.62
C ILE A 7 0.22 -2.90 -14.81
N ASP A 8 1.54 -2.89 -14.61
CA ASP A 8 2.51 -3.24 -15.67
C ASP A 8 2.24 -4.63 -16.24
N ALA A 9 2.05 -5.63 -15.36
CA ALA A 9 1.73 -6.99 -15.77
C ALA A 9 0.42 -7.06 -16.58
N LYS A 10 -0.61 -6.34 -16.14
CA LYS A 10 -1.91 -6.32 -16.81
C LYS A 10 -1.87 -5.61 -18.16
N ILE A 11 -1.18 -4.48 -18.24
CA ILE A 11 -1.00 -3.76 -19.52
C ILE A 11 -0.27 -4.65 -20.52
N LYS A 12 0.82 -5.31 -20.13
CA LYS A 12 1.56 -6.23 -21.00
C LYS A 12 0.73 -7.41 -21.49
N ALA A 13 -0.21 -7.89 -20.65
CA ALA A 13 -1.11 -8.99 -21.04
C ALA A 13 -2.18 -8.56 -22.04
N VAL A 14 -2.76 -7.35 -21.90
CA VAL A 14 -3.87 -6.88 -22.74
C VAL A 14 -3.43 -6.03 -23.94
N SER A 15 -2.25 -5.42 -23.87
CA SER A 15 -1.67 -4.55 -24.91
C SER A 15 -0.15 -4.72 -24.95
N PRO A 16 0.37 -5.81 -25.55
CA PRO A 16 1.79 -6.16 -25.53
C PRO A 16 2.71 -5.08 -26.14
N ASP A 17 2.20 -4.28 -27.09
CA ASP A 17 2.96 -3.22 -27.74
C ASP A 17 3.09 -1.94 -26.89
N THR A 18 2.33 -1.84 -25.79
CA THR A 18 2.40 -0.69 -24.89
C THR A 18 3.69 -0.72 -24.09
N LYS A 19 4.50 0.34 -24.24
CA LYS A 19 5.73 0.49 -23.48
C LYS A 19 5.42 0.98 -22.06
N VAL A 20 5.81 0.21 -21.05
CA VAL A 20 5.63 0.58 -19.64
C VAL A 20 6.98 0.68 -18.94
N LYS A 21 7.20 1.76 -18.19
CA LYS A 21 8.37 1.97 -17.33
C LYS A 21 7.90 2.16 -15.87
N VAL A 22 8.11 1.17 -15.03
CA VAL A 22 7.83 1.30 -13.60
C VAL A 22 9.05 1.86 -12.89
N ILE A 23 8.89 3.00 -12.20
CA ILE A 23 9.96 3.65 -11.46
C ILE A 23 9.66 3.73 -9.96
N ASP A 24 10.70 3.66 -9.15
CA ASP A 24 10.67 4.00 -7.74
C ASP A 24 11.06 5.47 -7.58
N ALA A 25 10.08 6.35 -7.56
CA ALA A 25 10.33 7.80 -7.56
C ALA A 25 11.20 8.25 -6.38
N MET A 26 11.09 7.62 -5.19
CA MET A 26 11.92 7.97 -4.04
C MET A 26 13.40 7.69 -4.30
N LYS A 27 13.70 6.55 -4.92
CA LYS A 27 15.08 6.20 -5.30
C LYS A 27 15.62 7.10 -6.43
N THR A 28 14.76 7.47 -7.38
CA THR A 28 15.10 8.40 -8.47
C THR A 28 15.46 9.78 -7.93
N ILE A 29 14.76 10.24 -6.91
CA ILE A 29 15.04 11.53 -6.24
C ILE A 29 16.41 11.50 -5.53
N GLY A 30 16.76 10.41 -4.87
CA GLY A 30 18.06 10.20 -4.27
C GLY A 30 18.06 9.29 -3.06
N ARG A 31 19.14 8.55 -2.86
CA ARG A 31 19.28 7.57 -1.77
C ARG A 31 19.11 8.17 -0.37
N VAL A 32 19.61 9.38 -0.14
CA VAL A 32 19.51 10.05 1.16
C VAL A 32 18.05 10.40 1.46
N TYR A 33 17.33 10.92 0.47
CA TYR A 33 15.90 11.25 0.61
C TYR A 33 15.07 10.00 0.84
N ASP A 34 15.25 8.96 0.01
CA ASP A 34 14.57 7.67 0.15
C ASP A 34 14.76 7.10 1.56
N LYS A 35 16.01 7.03 2.02
CA LYS A 35 16.33 6.53 3.36
C LYS A 35 15.70 7.38 4.47
N THR A 36 15.82 8.70 4.41
CA THR A 36 15.28 9.59 5.45
C THR A 36 13.75 9.50 5.53
N VAL A 37 13.06 9.48 4.40
CA VAL A 37 11.59 9.38 4.36
C VAL A 37 11.14 7.99 4.78
N CYS A 38 11.76 6.93 4.25
CA CYS A 38 11.37 5.55 4.56
C CYS A 38 11.72 5.17 6.01
N ASP A 39 12.91 5.50 6.51
CA ASP A 39 13.32 5.22 7.87
C ASP A 39 12.53 6.06 8.89
N GLY A 40 12.28 7.34 8.57
CA GLY A 40 11.47 8.24 9.40
C GLY A 40 10.02 7.74 9.49
N TYR A 41 9.41 7.35 8.38
CA TYR A 41 8.08 6.73 8.36
C TYR A 41 8.06 5.44 9.17
N HIS A 42 9.00 4.54 8.94
CA HIS A 42 9.12 3.28 9.67
C HIS A 42 9.26 3.51 11.18
N PHE A 43 10.14 4.42 11.59
CA PHE A 43 10.32 4.78 12.99
C PHE A 43 9.03 5.31 13.61
N MET A 44 8.38 6.27 12.97
CA MET A 44 7.11 6.84 13.47
C MET A 44 6.00 5.79 13.56
N ALA A 45 5.84 4.98 12.53
CA ALA A 45 4.78 3.97 12.49
C ALA A 45 4.98 2.83 13.50
N THR A 46 6.25 2.46 13.80
CA THR A 46 6.55 1.31 14.68
C THR A 46 6.90 1.68 16.12
N LYS A 47 7.59 2.81 16.34
CA LYS A 47 8.08 3.21 17.65
C LYS A 47 7.18 4.21 18.36
N ILE A 48 6.52 5.10 17.61
CA ILE A 48 5.66 6.16 18.15
C ILE A 48 4.33 6.27 17.40
N PRO A 49 3.54 5.17 17.29
CA PRO A 49 2.35 5.13 16.45
C PRO A 49 1.28 6.17 16.83
N LYS A 50 1.19 6.54 18.12
CA LYS A 50 0.27 7.61 18.57
C LYS A 50 0.66 8.98 18.00
N VAL A 51 1.95 9.27 17.89
CA VAL A 51 2.45 10.53 17.29
C VAL A 51 2.22 10.51 15.80
N TYR A 52 2.49 9.37 15.14
CA TYR A 52 2.19 9.18 13.72
C TYR A 52 0.70 9.41 13.42
N GLY A 53 -0.21 8.81 14.20
CA GLY A 53 -1.65 9.02 14.02
C GLY A 53 -2.09 10.49 14.19
N LYS A 54 -1.49 11.23 15.14
CA LYS A 54 -1.73 12.68 15.26
C LYS A 54 -1.19 13.44 14.05
N PHE A 55 0.01 13.15 13.61
CA PHE A 55 0.62 13.76 12.43
C PHE A 55 -0.24 13.51 11.17
N TYR A 56 -0.69 12.27 10.96
CA TYR A 56 -1.58 11.89 9.87
C TYR A 56 -2.86 12.73 9.86
N LYS A 57 -3.56 12.81 11.01
CA LYS A 57 -4.79 13.62 11.17
C LYS A 57 -4.56 15.13 10.95
N ILE A 58 -3.42 15.66 11.40
CA ILE A 58 -3.09 17.09 11.22
C ILE A 58 -2.81 17.38 9.73
N THR A 59 -2.13 16.48 9.03
CA THR A 59 -1.83 16.64 7.61
C THR A 59 -3.00 16.32 6.68
N ASP A 60 -4.05 15.66 7.18
CA ASP A 60 -5.31 15.47 6.46
C ASP A 60 -6.18 16.75 6.43
N ARG A 61 -5.81 17.78 7.20
CA ARG A 61 -6.45 19.09 7.20
C ARG A 61 -5.55 20.12 6.53
N ARG A 62 -6.12 21.25 6.03
CA ARG A 62 -5.35 22.37 5.45
C ARG A 62 -4.61 23.19 6.51
N THR A 63 -3.70 22.54 7.22
CA THR A 63 -2.87 23.14 8.29
C THR A 63 -1.55 23.71 7.73
N LEU A 64 -0.80 24.43 8.56
CA LEU A 64 0.58 24.84 8.21
C LEU A 64 1.47 23.60 7.99
N MET A 65 1.26 22.54 8.78
CA MET A 65 2.00 21.27 8.61
C MET A 65 1.71 20.61 7.25
N TYR A 66 0.42 20.57 6.83
CA TYR A 66 0.06 20.13 5.49
C TYR A 66 0.80 20.94 4.41
N LYS A 67 0.79 22.29 4.52
CA LYS A 67 1.49 23.16 3.56
C LYS A 67 2.99 22.86 3.52
N ALA A 68 3.63 22.67 4.67
CA ALA A 68 5.04 22.32 4.76
C ALA A 68 5.37 20.98 4.08
N VAL A 69 4.55 19.95 4.33
CA VAL A 69 4.68 18.64 3.67
C VAL A 69 4.51 18.76 2.15
N MET A 70 3.49 19.48 1.69
CA MET A 70 3.24 19.69 0.27
C MET A 70 4.39 20.44 -0.40
N GLN A 71 4.94 21.48 0.26
CA GLN A 71 6.07 22.25 -0.26
C GLN A 71 7.35 21.39 -0.33
N SER A 72 7.65 20.61 0.71
CA SER A 72 8.77 19.66 0.72
C SER A 72 8.68 18.68 -0.46
N ASN A 73 7.51 18.06 -0.67
CA ASN A 73 7.30 17.15 -1.78
C ASN A 73 7.53 17.83 -3.13
N THR A 74 7.07 19.07 -3.30
CA THR A 74 7.22 19.78 -4.57
C THR A 74 8.65 20.22 -4.87
N MET A 75 9.51 20.40 -3.88
CA MET A 75 10.93 20.74 -4.12
C MET A 75 11.68 19.64 -4.89
N MET A 76 11.25 18.39 -4.74
CA MET A 76 11.88 17.24 -5.39
C MET A 76 11.39 17.00 -6.84
N SER A 77 10.40 17.77 -7.32
CA SER A 77 9.78 17.54 -8.63
C SER A 77 10.77 17.69 -9.81
N ALA A 78 11.79 18.52 -9.68
CA ALA A 78 12.80 18.73 -10.74
C ALA A 78 13.54 17.43 -11.10
N LYS A 79 13.87 16.60 -10.10
CA LYS A 79 14.56 15.32 -10.33
C LYS A 79 13.71 14.27 -11.07
N LEU A 80 12.38 14.39 -10.96
CA LEU A 80 11.47 13.52 -11.69
C LEU A 80 11.32 13.98 -13.15
N LEU A 81 11.50 15.28 -13.42
CA LEU A 81 11.36 15.88 -14.74
C LEU A 81 12.30 15.26 -15.78
N ASP A 82 13.57 15.04 -15.41
CA ASP A 82 14.57 14.46 -16.32
C ASP A 82 14.12 13.06 -16.79
N THR A 83 13.63 12.23 -15.85
CA THR A 83 13.11 10.89 -16.18
C THR A 83 11.87 10.94 -17.08
N ILE A 84 10.98 11.92 -16.87
CA ILE A 84 9.77 12.10 -17.68
C ILE A 84 10.16 12.56 -19.09
N ASN A 85 11.07 13.52 -19.21
CA ASN A 85 11.52 14.05 -20.49
C ASN A 85 12.30 13.02 -21.32
N GLU A 86 13.07 12.16 -20.67
CA GLU A 86 13.79 11.06 -21.32
C GLU A 86 12.82 10.01 -21.88
N TYR A 87 11.83 9.60 -21.06
CA TYR A 87 10.90 8.54 -21.43
C TYR A 87 9.74 9.00 -22.31
N LYS A 88 9.32 10.27 -22.18
CA LYS A 88 8.21 10.92 -22.91
C LYS A 88 6.92 10.10 -22.86
N PRO A 89 6.36 9.83 -21.67
CA PRO A 89 5.14 9.04 -21.55
C PRO A 89 3.92 9.80 -22.04
N ASP A 90 2.93 9.08 -22.59
CA ASP A 90 1.58 9.61 -22.88
C ASP A 90 0.74 9.76 -21.60
N ALA A 91 0.99 8.91 -20.60
CA ALA A 91 0.31 8.95 -19.31
C ALA A 91 1.24 8.57 -18.16
N ILE A 92 1.00 9.17 -16.98
CA ILE A 92 1.69 8.83 -15.72
C ILE A 92 0.67 8.36 -14.70
N ILE A 93 0.83 7.12 -14.20
CA ILE A 93 0.02 6.57 -13.11
C ILE A 93 0.82 6.67 -11.80
N MET A 94 0.30 7.45 -10.86
CA MET A 94 0.95 7.76 -9.60
C MET A 94 0.29 6.98 -8.46
N CYS A 95 1.03 6.04 -7.84
CA CYS A 95 0.54 5.20 -6.75
C CYS A 95 0.97 5.70 -5.37
N HIS A 96 1.31 6.99 -5.23
CA HIS A 96 1.79 7.57 -3.96
C HIS A 96 1.57 9.08 -3.92
N PRO A 97 1.08 9.66 -2.82
CA PRO A 97 0.73 11.08 -2.74
C PRO A 97 1.91 12.02 -3.04
N PHE A 98 3.14 11.65 -2.66
CA PHE A 98 4.34 12.45 -2.96
C PHE A 98 4.55 12.60 -4.46
N VAL A 99 4.41 11.51 -5.21
CA VAL A 99 4.55 11.53 -6.68
C VAL A 99 3.42 12.33 -7.30
N THR A 100 2.19 12.15 -6.82
CA THR A 100 1.02 12.93 -7.28
C THR A 100 1.27 14.42 -7.13
N THR A 101 1.80 14.86 -5.98
CA THR A 101 2.15 16.25 -5.72
C THR A 101 3.24 16.77 -6.67
N MET A 102 4.27 15.96 -6.94
CA MET A 102 5.38 16.34 -7.84
C MET A 102 4.91 16.51 -9.29
N VAL A 103 4.16 15.54 -9.81
CA VAL A 103 3.62 15.58 -11.19
C VAL A 103 2.64 16.74 -11.35
N SER A 104 1.74 16.95 -10.38
CA SER A 104 0.84 18.10 -10.35
C SER A 104 1.59 19.43 -10.44
N LYS A 105 2.69 19.60 -9.70
CA LYS A 105 3.53 20.81 -9.79
C LYS A 105 4.14 20.97 -11.17
N LEU A 106 4.69 19.93 -11.76
CA LEU A 106 5.31 20.00 -13.09
C LEU A 106 4.28 20.40 -14.17
N ARG A 107 3.07 19.86 -14.11
CA ARG A 107 1.96 20.24 -14.98
C ARG A 107 1.52 21.69 -14.77
N ARG A 108 1.38 22.13 -13.53
CA ARG A 108 1.06 23.52 -13.19
C ARG A 108 2.10 24.51 -13.72
N GLN A 109 3.36 24.11 -13.79
CA GLN A 109 4.46 24.91 -14.32
C GLN A 109 4.60 24.78 -15.85
N HIS A 110 3.70 24.07 -16.51
CA HIS A 110 3.76 23.78 -17.97
C HIS A 110 5.09 23.13 -18.40
N LYS A 111 5.75 22.40 -17.49
CA LYS A 111 6.99 21.67 -17.79
C LYS A 111 6.76 20.32 -18.44
N ILE A 112 5.58 19.76 -18.24
CA ILE A 112 5.10 18.52 -18.85
C ILE A 112 3.64 18.69 -19.26
N ASP A 113 3.30 18.10 -20.41
CA ASP A 113 1.93 17.95 -20.89
C ASP A 113 1.65 16.47 -21.10
N VAL A 114 1.20 15.81 -20.04
CA VAL A 114 0.99 14.35 -19.97
C VAL A 114 -0.24 14.06 -19.13
N LYS A 115 -1.01 13.04 -19.49
CA LYS A 115 -2.14 12.59 -18.65
C LYS A 115 -1.66 12.11 -17.29
N ALA A 116 -2.27 12.60 -16.23
CA ALA A 116 -1.88 12.34 -14.85
C ALA A 116 -3.00 11.62 -14.11
N ILE A 117 -2.76 10.35 -13.74
CA ILE A 117 -3.74 9.49 -13.06
C ILE A 117 -3.24 9.22 -11.64
N SER A 118 -4.00 9.62 -10.63
CA SER A 118 -3.70 9.34 -9.23
C SER A 118 -4.42 8.08 -8.78
N LEU A 119 -3.67 7.03 -8.48
CA LEU A 119 -4.19 5.80 -7.92
C LEU A 119 -4.03 5.83 -6.39
N ILE A 120 -5.13 5.92 -5.68
CA ILE A 120 -5.19 5.88 -4.22
C ILE A 120 -5.24 4.43 -3.77
N THR A 121 -4.17 3.96 -3.12
CA THR A 121 -4.02 2.57 -2.68
C THR A 121 -4.42 2.35 -1.22
N ASP A 122 -4.98 3.35 -0.58
CA ASP A 122 -5.52 3.32 0.77
C ASP A 122 -7.04 3.23 0.72
N TYR A 123 -7.68 2.67 1.73
CA TYR A 123 -9.16 2.62 1.85
C TYR A 123 -9.74 3.91 2.45
N ASP A 124 -8.91 4.89 2.77
CA ASP A 124 -9.29 6.25 3.12
C ASP A 124 -8.42 7.24 2.35
N ALA A 125 -9.05 8.15 1.62
CA ALA A 125 -8.34 9.15 0.83
C ALA A 125 -7.78 10.25 1.72
N HIS A 126 -6.47 10.24 1.92
CA HIS A 126 -5.80 11.32 2.62
C HIS A 126 -5.66 12.56 1.72
N ARG A 127 -5.86 13.76 2.28
CA ARG A 127 -5.81 15.04 1.55
C ARG A 127 -4.53 15.25 0.72
N THR A 128 -3.42 14.66 1.08
CA THR A 128 -2.16 14.78 0.33
C THR A 128 -2.21 14.15 -1.06
N TYR A 129 -3.19 13.28 -1.35
CA TYR A 129 -3.44 12.79 -2.71
C TYR A 129 -4.18 13.82 -3.58
N ILE A 130 -4.93 14.74 -2.94
CA ILE A 130 -5.84 15.62 -3.63
C ILE A 130 -5.13 16.92 -4.02
N VAL A 131 -4.78 17.01 -5.28
CA VAL A 131 -4.02 18.11 -5.87
C VAL A 131 -4.63 18.54 -7.21
N PRO A 132 -4.44 19.79 -7.65
CA PRO A 132 -4.88 20.22 -8.98
C PRO A 132 -4.10 19.51 -10.08
N TYR A 133 -4.53 19.66 -11.34
CA TYR A 133 -3.87 19.11 -12.52
C TYR A 133 -3.72 17.57 -12.52
N VAL A 134 -4.71 16.87 -11.99
CA VAL A 134 -4.89 15.42 -12.10
C VAL A 134 -6.08 15.19 -13.01
N ASP A 135 -5.96 14.28 -13.99
CA ASP A 135 -7.03 13.97 -14.95
C ASP A 135 -7.96 12.87 -14.43
N ALA A 136 -7.48 12.01 -13.53
CA ALA A 136 -8.29 10.95 -12.95
C ALA A 136 -7.80 10.54 -11.56
N TYR A 137 -8.75 10.26 -10.66
CA TYR A 137 -8.54 9.59 -9.38
C TYR A 137 -9.11 8.19 -9.43
N VAL A 138 -8.27 7.18 -9.28
CA VAL A 138 -8.69 5.78 -9.15
C VAL A 138 -8.73 5.42 -7.68
N LEU A 139 -9.88 4.96 -7.19
CA LEU A 139 -10.16 4.67 -5.79
C LEU A 139 -10.23 3.17 -5.51
N ALA A 140 -9.95 2.79 -4.28
CA ALA A 140 -10.04 1.41 -3.80
C ALA A 140 -11.49 0.90 -3.77
N GLU A 141 -12.45 1.78 -3.44
CA GLU A 141 -13.87 1.43 -3.35
C GLU A 141 -14.79 2.64 -3.61
N PRO A 142 -16.08 2.42 -3.95
CA PRO A 142 -17.03 3.48 -4.27
C PRO A 142 -17.27 4.49 -3.15
N ASP A 143 -17.33 4.07 -1.90
CA ASP A 143 -17.67 4.92 -0.75
C ASP A 143 -16.65 6.03 -0.53
N MET A 144 -15.41 5.84 -0.97
CA MET A 144 -14.38 6.88 -0.93
C MET A 144 -14.72 8.09 -1.80
N ALA A 145 -15.55 7.95 -2.83
CA ALA A 145 -15.93 9.04 -3.73
C ALA A 145 -16.65 10.16 -2.98
N THR A 146 -17.49 9.83 -2.00
CA THR A 146 -18.21 10.81 -1.17
C THR A 146 -17.24 11.77 -0.49
N LYS A 147 -16.20 11.25 0.14
CA LYS A 147 -15.18 12.10 0.79
C LYS A 147 -14.46 13.01 -0.21
N LEU A 148 -14.12 12.49 -1.41
CA LEU A 148 -13.45 13.29 -2.43
C LEU A 148 -14.33 14.44 -2.92
N ILE A 149 -15.62 14.18 -3.12
CA ILE A 149 -16.60 15.16 -3.61
C ILE A 149 -16.92 16.16 -2.51
N ASP A 150 -17.40 15.70 -1.36
CA ASP A 150 -18.00 16.54 -0.34
C ASP A 150 -16.97 17.30 0.50
N GLU A 151 -15.85 16.64 0.86
CA GLU A 151 -14.85 17.29 1.72
C GLU A 151 -13.74 17.99 0.93
N TYR A 152 -13.37 17.43 -0.24
CA TYR A 152 -12.23 17.91 -1.00
C TYR A 152 -12.60 18.68 -2.25
N GLY A 153 -13.87 18.62 -2.68
CA GLY A 153 -14.39 19.33 -3.84
C GLY A 153 -13.88 18.80 -5.18
N VAL A 154 -13.59 17.50 -5.26
CA VAL A 154 -13.14 16.87 -6.50
C VAL A 154 -14.35 16.67 -7.41
N ASP A 155 -14.21 17.00 -8.69
CA ASP A 155 -15.26 16.77 -9.69
C ASP A 155 -15.50 15.26 -9.85
N LYS A 156 -16.78 14.86 -9.78
CA LYS A 156 -17.21 13.46 -9.92
C LYS A 156 -16.78 12.86 -11.26
N SER A 157 -16.68 13.65 -12.32
CA SER A 157 -16.34 13.19 -13.67
C SER A 157 -14.94 12.60 -13.80
N ILE A 158 -14.03 12.92 -12.85
CA ILE A 158 -12.66 12.41 -12.84
C ILE A 158 -12.42 11.35 -11.74
N ILE A 159 -13.49 10.85 -11.11
CA ILE A 159 -13.41 9.84 -10.05
C ILE A 159 -13.82 8.46 -10.58
N TYR A 160 -12.95 7.47 -10.41
CA TYR A 160 -13.10 6.11 -10.92
C TYR A 160 -12.87 5.08 -9.79
N PRO A 161 -13.92 4.53 -9.16
CA PRO A 161 -13.78 3.51 -8.12
C PRO A 161 -13.58 2.12 -8.73
N LEU A 162 -12.38 1.85 -9.22
CA LEU A 162 -12.03 0.62 -9.96
C LEU A 162 -11.33 -0.43 -9.11
N GLY A 163 -11.08 -0.16 -7.84
CA GLY A 163 -10.34 -1.05 -6.95
C GLY A 163 -8.82 -0.82 -6.97
N ILE A 164 -8.13 -1.46 -6.03
CA ILE A 164 -6.67 -1.49 -5.99
C ILE A 164 -6.17 -2.57 -6.94
N PRO A 165 -5.26 -2.27 -7.89
CA PRO A 165 -4.73 -3.27 -8.80
C PRO A 165 -4.00 -4.40 -8.06
N ILE A 166 -4.37 -5.63 -8.39
CA ILE A 166 -3.76 -6.87 -7.89
C ILE A 166 -3.32 -7.73 -9.07
N PHE A 167 -2.43 -8.69 -8.84
CA PHE A 167 -2.03 -9.66 -9.85
C PHE A 167 -3.15 -10.66 -10.09
N ASP A 168 -3.32 -11.13 -11.33
CA ASP A 168 -4.38 -12.07 -11.75
C ASP A 168 -4.38 -13.35 -10.91
N ARG A 169 -3.21 -13.83 -10.46
CA ARG A 169 -3.08 -15.00 -9.56
C ARG A 169 -3.91 -14.93 -8.27
N PHE A 170 -4.38 -13.74 -7.85
CA PHE A 170 -5.25 -13.59 -6.67
C PHE A 170 -6.72 -13.77 -7.00
N THR A 171 -7.08 -13.81 -8.29
CA THR A 171 -8.45 -14.00 -8.78
C THR A 171 -8.61 -15.31 -9.54
N GLU A 172 -7.52 -16.02 -9.82
CA GLU A 172 -7.56 -17.33 -10.47
C GLU A 172 -8.19 -18.38 -9.54
N PRO A 173 -9.00 -19.31 -10.10
CA PRO A 173 -9.51 -20.43 -9.35
C PRO A 173 -8.37 -21.27 -8.74
N PHE A 174 -8.58 -21.73 -7.53
CA PHE A 174 -7.61 -22.61 -6.86
C PHE A 174 -8.31 -23.80 -6.21
N ASP A 175 -7.60 -24.93 -6.14
CA ASP A 175 -8.04 -26.08 -5.39
C ASP A 175 -7.59 -25.98 -3.92
N LYS A 176 -8.56 -25.70 -3.04
CA LYS A 176 -8.31 -25.57 -1.60
C LYS A 176 -7.69 -26.84 -1.02
N LYS A 177 -8.15 -28.03 -1.46
CA LYS A 177 -7.70 -29.30 -0.90
C LYS A 177 -6.21 -29.50 -1.17
N THR A 178 -5.79 -29.39 -2.42
CA THR A 178 -4.38 -29.50 -2.83
C THR A 178 -3.48 -28.49 -2.08
N ILE A 179 -3.97 -27.23 -1.91
CA ILE A 179 -3.18 -26.21 -1.18
C ILE A 179 -3.06 -26.58 0.30
N CYS A 180 -4.17 -26.96 0.96
CA CYS A 180 -4.15 -27.34 2.37
C CYS A 180 -3.21 -28.53 2.61
N GLU A 181 -3.30 -29.58 1.80
CA GLU A 181 -2.43 -30.75 1.91
C GLU A 181 -0.95 -30.39 1.74
N ARG A 182 -0.62 -29.55 0.75
CA ARG A 182 0.74 -29.06 0.54
C ARG A 182 1.27 -28.25 1.73
N GLU A 183 0.40 -27.46 2.35
CA GLU A 183 0.77 -26.59 3.47
C GLU A 183 0.67 -27.27 4.86
N GLY A 184 0.27 -28.55 4.90
CA GLY A 184 0.08 -29.30 6.14
C GLY A 184 -1.14 -28.86 6.94
N LEU A 185 -2.21 -28.45 6.25
CA LEU A 185 -3.47 -27.98 6.83
C LEU A 185 -4.61 -28.95 6.48
N ASP A 186 -5.64 -29.01 7.32
CA ASP A 186 -6.84 -29.80 7.07
C ASP A 186 -7.80 -29.03 6.12
N PRO A 187 -8.13 -29.53 4.93
CA PRO A 187 -9.02 -28.84 3.99
C PRO A 187 -10.46 -28.69 4.50
N ASN A 188 -10.86 -29.50 5.50
CA ASN A 188 -12.21 -29.47 6.09
C ASN A 188 -12.34 -28.46 7.23
N LYS A 189 -11.24 -27.94 7.75
CA LYS A 189 -11.27 -26.91 8.80
C LYS A 189 -11.32 -25.50 8.22
N PRO A 190 -12.02 -24.57 8.88
CA PRO A 190 -11.89 -23.16 8.60
C PRO A 190 -10.47 -22.68 8.90
N THR A 191 -9.90 -21.87 8.01
CA THR A 191 -8.54 -21.34 8.14
C THR A 191 -8.57 -19.84 8.31
N ILE A 192 -7.90 -19.32 9.33
CA ILE A 192 -7.70 -17.88 9.55
C ILE A 192 -6.27 -17.52 9.16
N LEU A 193 -6.13 -16.55 8.25
CA LEU A 193 -4.85 -15.96 7.89
C LEU A 193 -4.62 -14.69 8.70
N LEU A 194 -3.56 -14.70 9.52
CA LEU A 194 -3.09 -13.53 10.27
C LEU A 194 -1.78 -13.01 9.68
N MET A 195 -1.76 -11.76 9.24
CA MET A 195 -0.56 -11.14 8.66
C MET A 195 -0.16 -9.89 9.45
N ALA A 196 1.06 -9.90 10.00
CA ALA A 196 1.61 -8.77 10.75
C ALA A 196 2.17 -7.64 9.86
N GLY A 197 2.00 -7.74 8.54
CA GLY A 197 2.63 -6.84 7.58
C GLY A 197 4.15 -7.01 7.51
N SER A 198 4.81 -6.24 6.65
CA SER A 198 6.27 -6.39 6.42
C SER A 198 7.12 -6.01 7.64
N PHE A 199 6.60 -5.18 8.53
CA PHE A 199 7.29 -4.72 9.74
C PHE A 199 6.97 -5.56 10.99
N GLY A 200 5.99 -6.46 10.91
CA GLY A 200 5.61 -7.34 12.01
C GLY A 200 4.94 -6.61 13.17
N VAL A 201 3.70 -6.17 12.97
CA VAL A 201 2.91 -5.50 14.00
C VAL A 201 2.62 -6.45 15.17
N THR A 202 2.99 -6.05 16.38
CA THR A 202 2.95 -6.91 17.58
C THR A 202 1.54 -7.25 18.08
N SER A 203 0.51 -6.47 17.67
CA SER A 203 -0.90 -6.78 18.00
C SER A 203 -1.38 -8.13 17.45
N VAL A 204 -0.73 -8.68 16.43
CA VAL A 204 -1.04 -10.03 15.91
C VAL A 204 -0.94 -11.09 17.01
N LEU A 205 0.00 -10.96 17.96
CA LEU A 205 0.11 -11.88 19.09
C LEU A 205 -1.14 -11.89 19.99
N SER A 206 -1.66 -10.70 20.32
CA SER A 206 -2.89 -10.60 21.15
C SER A 206 -4.13 -11.06 20.39
N PHE A 207 -4.21 -10.78 19.10
CA PHE A 207 -5.29 -11.29 18.24
C PHE A 207 -5.25 -12.81 18.14
N TYR A 208 -4.07 -13.40 17.94
CA TYR A 208 -3.92 -14.84 17.86
C TYR A 208 -4.40 -15.51 19.17
N LYS A 209 -3.94 -15.03 20.33
CA LYS A 209 -4.38 -15.55 21.65
C LYS A 209 -5.89 -15.50 21.80
N ALA A 210 -6.51 -14.36 21.54
CA ALA A 210 -7.96 -14.21 21.65
C ALA A 210 -8.72 -15.13 20.69
N LEU A 211 -8.24 -15.34 19.46
CA LEU A 211 -8.85 -16.23 18.49
C LEU A 211 -8.74 -17.71 18.88
N VAL A 212 -7.58 -18.13 19.41
CA VAL A 212 -7.41 -19.51 19.91
C VAL A 212 -8.35 -19.80 21.07
N GLU A 213 -8.54 -18.86 22.00
CA GLU A 213 -9.49 -18.99 23.12
C GLU A 213 -10.94 -19.10 22.63
N GLN A 214 -11.33 -18.28 21.65
CA GLN A 214 -12.73 -18.21 21.18
C GLN A 214 -13.06 -19.25 20.10
N ALA A 215 -12.10 -19.70 19.33
CA ALA A 215 -12.29 -20.59 18.19
C ALA A 215 -11.23 -21.70 18.10
N PRO A 216 -11.13 -22.59 19.11
CA PRO A 216 -10.06 -23.60 19.22
C PRO A 216 -10.13 -24.69 18.12
N LYS A 217 -11.27 -24.80 17.41
CA LYS A 217 -11.44 -25.75 16.31
C LYS A 217 -10.96 -25.24 14.95
N MET A 218 -10.58 -23.98 14.87
CA MET A 218 -10.03 -23.41 13.64
C MET A 218 -8.55 -23.72 13.49
N GLN A 219 -8.07 -23.57 12.28
CA GLN A 219 -6.64 -23.61 11.99
C GLN A 219 -6.14 -22.22 11.53
N PHE A 220 -4.86 -21.97 11.73
CA PHE A 220 -4.27 -20.65 11.53
C PHE A 220 -3.06 -20.71 10.59
N ILE A 221 -2.93 -19.71 9.75
CA ILE A 221 -1.68 -19.36 9.08
C ILE A 221 -1.27 -18.00 9.64
N VAL A 222 -0.12 -17.93 10.31
CA VAL A 222 0.37 -16.69 10.92
C VAL A 222 1.67 -16.26 10.26
N ILE A 223 1.68 -15.05 9.67
CA ILE A 223 2.85 -14.49 8.99
C ILE A 223 3.36 -13.29 9.79
N THR A 224 4.54 -13.41 10.37
CA THR A 224 5.11 -12.39 11.29
C THR A 224 5.84 -11.25 10.59
N GLY A 225 6.03 -11.36 9.28
CA GLY A 225 6.89 -10.43 8.55
C GLY A 225 8.34 -10.54 9.01
N ARG A 226 9.08 -9.42 9.05
CA ARG A 226 10.50 -9.41 9.45
C ARG A 226 10.73 -9.21 10.96
N ASN A 227 9.76 -9.59 11.79
CA ASN A 227 9.85 -9.42 13.23
C ASN A 227 10.19 -10.76 13.93
N ILE A 228 11.48 -10.99 14.14
CA ILE A 228 12.01 -12.21 14.80
C ILE A 228 11.45 -12.36 16.21
N LYS A 229 11.29 -11.26 16.96
CA LYS A 229 10.75 -11.31 18.34
C LYS A 229 9.29 -11.73 18.34
N LEU A 230 8.50 -11.24 17.39
CA LEU A 230 7.10 -11.65 17.25
C LEU A 230 7.02 -13.13 16.88
N PHE A 231 7.89 -13.60 15.98
CA PHE A 231 7.96 -15.01 15.61
C PHE A 231 8.21 -15.90 16.83
N ALA A 232 9.28 -15.65 17.60
CA ALA A 232 9.62 -16.42 18.79
C ALA A 232 8.51 -16.38 19.87
N ASN A 233 7.86 -15.22 20.07
CA ASN A 233 6.76 -15.10 21.01
C ASN A 233 5.52 -15.89 20.57
N LEU A 234 5.23 -15.93 19.26
CA LEU A 234 4.12 -16.73 18.73
C LEU A 234 4.42 -18.23 18.81
N GLU A 235 5.65 -18.65 18.50
CA GLU A 235 6.10 -20.03 18.62
C GLU A 235 5.85 -20.54 20.06
N LYS A 236 6.29 -19.79 21.06
CA LYS A 236 6.05 -20.11 22.48
C LYS A 236 4.54 -20.21 22.80
N VAL A 237 3.74 -19.27 22.33
CA VAL A 237 2.28 -19.29 22.59
C VAL A 237 1.60 -20.46 21.91
N ILE A 238 2.01 -20.82 20.70
CA ILE A 238 1.49 -22.00 19.98
C ILE A 238 1.77 -23.27 20.78
N GLU A 239 2.95 -23.41 21.35
CA GLU A 239 3.31 -24.53 22.23
C GLU A 239 2.49 -24.53 23.53
N GLU A 240 2.41 -23.38 24.22
CA GLU A 240 1.65 -23.23 25.47
C GLU A 240 0.15 -23.51 25.31
N THR A 241 -0.41 -23.25 24.13
CA THR A 241 -1.84 -23.47 23.84
C THR A 241 -2.15 -24.82 23.17
N GLY A 242 -1.14 -25.64 22.89
CA GLY A 242 -1.32 -26.93 22.23
C GLY A 242 -1.81 -26.81 20.78
N MET A 243 -1.51 -25.68 20.10
CA MET A 243 -2.02 -25.38 18.75
C MET A 243 -1.03 -25.72 17.63
N GLN A 244 0.00 -26.54 17.89
CA GLN A 244 1.06 -26.85 16.93
C GLN A 244 0.49 -27.48 15.64
N ASP A 245 -0.44 -28.43 15.80
CA ASP A 245 -1.05 -29.15 14.66
C ASP A 245 -2.11 -28.30 13.89
N ASN A 246 -2.53 -27.19 14.49
CA ASN A 246 -3.54 -26.29 13.92
C ASN A 246 -2.97 -24.90 13.52
N THR A 247 -1.65 -24.69 13.65
CA THR A 247 -1.06 -23.39 13.34
C THR A 247 0.19 -23.52 12.49
N LYS A 248 0.14 -22.97 11.30
CA LYS A 248 1.31 -22.76 10.45
C LYS A 248 1.91 -21.39 10.70
N LEU A 249 3.05 -21.34 11.37
CA LEU A 249 3.79 -20.10 11.65
C LEU A 249 4.84 -19.86 10.57
N LEU A 250 4.78 -18.70 9.92
CA LEU A 250 5.70 -18.28 8.86
C LEU A 250 6.37 -16.95 9.22
N TYR A 251 7.67 -16.83 8.94
CA TYR A 251 8.44 -15.62 9.19
C TYR A 251 8.13 -14.55 8.14
N PHE A 252 8.61 -14.75 6.93
CA PHE A 252 8.42 -13.81 5.81
C PHE A 252 8.14 -14.57 4.52
N VAL A 253 7.06 -14.20 3.86
CA VAL A 253 6.66 -14.76 2.57
C VAL A 253 6.91 -13.70 1.47
N LYS A 254 7.56 -14.11 0.37
CA LYS A 254 7.87 -13.24 -0.79
C LYS A 254 6.71 -13.17 -1.77
#